data_d3bee93414b904c56d82122b00d794f8
#
_entry.id   d3bee93414b904c56d82122b00d794f8
#
_cell.length_a   1.000
_cell.length_b   1.000
_cell.length_c   1.000
_cell.angle_alpha   90.00
_cell.angle_beta   90.00
_cell.angle_gamma   90.00
#
_symmetry.space_group_name_H-M   'P 1'
#
loop_
_entity.id
_entity.type
_entity.pdbx_description
1 polymer ?
#
loop_
_entity_poly.entity_id
_entity_poly.type
_entity_poly.pdbx_seq_one_letter_code
_entity_poly.pdbx_strand_id
1 'polypeptide(L)'
;MYDLKWSHAEKTIARRAFDKALGNELGTVICDAKRRAGAIKDAPDLWDLESWLTERRREINRKYDYRYSILPLVFASLLRDGKLTEDDLHGLSQQKLDLICKDMMAI
;
A
#
# COMPACT_ATOMS: atom_id res chain seq x y z
N MET A 1 12.36 -3.64 -13.31
CA MET A 1 12.98 -2.40 -12.86
C MET A 1 14.24 -2.64 -12.03
N TYR A 2 14.16 -3.26 -10.87
CA TYR A 2 15.34 -3.67 -10.12
C TYR A 2 15.58 -5.17 -10.28
N ASP A 3 16.80 -5.56 -10.60
CA ASP A 3 17.20 -6.97 -10.66
C ASP A 3 17.82 -7.37 -9.32
N LEU A 4 16.97 -7.48 -8.31
CA LEU A 4 17.36 -7.79 -6.94
C LEU A 4 17.02 -9.23 -6.61
N LYS A 5 17.93 -9.87 -5.87
CA LYS A 5 17.69 -11.20 -5.33
C LYS A 5 17.08 -11.08 -3.94
N TRP A 6 16.02 -11.82 -3.70
CA TRP A 6 15.30 -11.85 -2.43
C TRP A 6 15.48 -13.19 -1.77
N SER A 7 16.04 -13.19 -0.56
CA SER A 7 16.16 -14.41 0.23
C SER A 7 14.78 -14.84 0.72
N HIS A 8 14.67 -16.09 1.17
CA HIS A 8 13.42 -16.57 1.75
C HIS A 8 12.96 -15.71 2.94
N ALA A 9 13.90 -15.37 3.82
CA ALA A 9 13.61 -14.50 4.96
C ALA A 9 13.11 -13.11 4.52
N GLU A 10 13.75 -12.54 3.51
CA GLU A 10 13.36 -11.24 2.97
C GLU A 10 11.96 -11.29 2.32
N LYS A 11 11.64 -12.38 1.62
CA LYS A 11 10.31 -12.57 1.04
C LYS A 11 9.23 -12.62 2.12
N THR A 12 9.53 -13.28 3.23
CA THR A 12 8.61 -13.34 4.38
C THR A 12 8.38 -11.96 4.98
N ILE A 13 9.43 -11.18 5.16
CA ILE A 13 9.35 -9.82 5.68
C ILE A 13 8.54 -8.93 4.73
N ALA A 14 8.86 -9.00 3.44
CA ALA A 14 8.18 -8.21 2.41
C ALA A 14 6.69 -8.54 2.36
N ARG A 15 6.33 -9.81 2.42
CA ARG A 15 4.93 -10.22 2.37
C ARG A 15 4.17 -9.74 3.59
N ARG A 16 4.77 -9.87 4.77
CA ARG A 16 4.16 -9.41 6.02
C ARG A 16 3.93 -7.89 6.01
N ALA A 17 4.94 -7.13 5.58
CA ALA A 17 4.84 -5.68 5.51
C ALA A 17 3.77 -5.24 4.51
N PHE A 18 3.78 -5.84 3.33
CA PHE A 18 2.81 -5.55 2.27
C PHE A 18 1.37 -5.83 2.75
N ASP A 19 1.14 -7.02 3.30
CA ASP A 19 -0.19 -7.42 3.75
C ASP A 19 -0.68 -6.55 4.92
N LYS A 20 0.21 -6.17 5.82
CA LYS A 20 -0.12 -5.28 6.93
C LYS A 20 -0.58 -3.91 6.41
N ALA A 21 0.17 -3.32 5.50
CA ALA A 21 -0.17 -2.01 4.95
C ALA A 21 -1.50 -2.07 4.19
N LEU A 22 -1.68 -3.09 3.35
CA LEU A 22 -2.91 -3.28 2.60
C LEU A 22 -4.12 -3.49 3.51
N GLY A 23 -3.97 -4.33 4.54
CA GLY A 23 -5.03 -4.57 5.51
C GLY A 23 -5.46 -3.32 6.24
N ASN A 24 -4.49 -2.49 6.65
CA ASN A 24 -4.77 -1.23 7.32
C ASN A 24 -5.49 -0.25 6.39
N GLU A 25 -5.06 -0.17 5.15
CA GLU A 25 -5.68 0.73 4.17
C GLU A 25 -7.10 0.27 3.82
N LEU A 26 -7.31 -1.02 3.61
CA LEU A 26 -8.65 -1.57 3.36
C LEU A 26 -9.57 -1.38 4.55
N GLY A 27 -9.05 -1.50 5.78
CA GLY A 27 -9.82 -1.22 7.00
C GLY A 27 -10.33 0.22 7.03
N THR A 28 -9.51 1.17 6.64
CA THR A 28 -9.91 2.58 6.53
C THR A 28 -10.99 2.77 5.48
N VAL A 29 -10.83 2.14 4.32
CA VAL A 29 -11.83 2.21 3.24
C VAL A 29 -13.16 1.62 3.72
N ILE A 30 -13.14 0.49 4.43
CA ILE A 30 -14.34 -0.14 4.96
C ILE A 30 -15.08 0.81 5.93
N CYS A 31 -14.35 1.42 6.86
CA CYS A 31 -14.94 2.37 7.80
C CYS A 31 -15.58 3.56 7.09
N ASP A 32 -14.88 4.12 6.12
CA ASP A 32 -15.39 5.24 5.33
C ASP A 32 -16.60 4.85 4.49
N ALA A 33 -16.59 3.64 3.90
CA ALA A 33 -17.70 3.14 3.12
C ALA A 33 -18.96 2.98 3.97
N LYS A 34 -18.80 2.44 5.17
CA LYS A 34 -19.93 2.30 6.11
C LYS A 34 -20.53 3.65 6.49
N ARG A 35 -19.69 4.65 6.76
CA ARG A 35 -20.12 6.00 7.08
C ARG A 35 -20.86 6.63 5.91
N ARG A 36 -20.31 6.51 4.70
CA ARG A 36 -20.93 7.05 3.49
C ARG A 36 -22.25 6.36 3.16
N ALA A 37 -22.30 5.03 3.32
CA ALA A 37 -23.53 4.27 3.13
C ALA A 37 -24.63 4.70 4.09
N GLY A 38 -24.29 4.94 5.36
CA GLY A 38 -25.22 5.41 6.37
C GLY A 38 -25.74 6.82 6.12
N ALA A 39 -25.04 7.61 5.31
CA ALA A 39 -25.42 8.98 4.99
C ALA A 39 -26.24 9.10 3.70
N ILE A 40 -26.48 7.98 3.00
CA ILE A 40 -27.27 7.98 1.77
C ILE A 40 -28.71 8.41 2.06
N LYS A 41 -29.21 9.40 1.30
CA LYS A 41 -30.58 9.90 1.42
C LYS A 41 -31.36 9.67 0.13
N ASP A 42 -30.69 9.73 -1.02
CA ASP A 42 -31.33 9.64 -2.33
C ASP A 42 -30.40 8.97 -3.32
N ALA A 43 -30.88 8.78 -4.56
CA ALA A 43 -30.11 8.08 -5.61
C ALA A 43 -28.77 8.75 -5.94
N PRO A 44 -28.65 10.08 -6.04
CA PRO A 44 -27.33 10.70 -6.28
C PRO A 44 -26.28 10.29 -5.24
N ASP A 45 -26.64 10.22 -3.96
CA ASP A 45 -25.71 9.81 -2.91
C ASP A 45 -25.25 8.36 -3.12
N LEU A 46 -26.14 7.49 -3.56
CA LEU A 46 -25.82 6.09 -3.85
C LEU A 46 -24.77 5.98 -4.96
N TRP A 47 -24.95 6.73 -6.04
CA TRP A 47 -24.02 6.70 -7.17
C TRP A 47 -22.69 7.38 -6.83
N ASP A 48 -22.71 8.39 -5.96
CA ASP A 48 -21.49 8.99 -5.43
C ASP A 48 -20.66 7.97 -4.64
N LEU A 49 -21.32 7.13 -3.85
CA LEU A 49 -20.62 6.05 -3.12
C LEU A 49 -20.00 5.06 -4.08
N GLU A 50 -20.70 4.67 -5.13
CA GLU A 50 -20.19 3.74 -6.13
C GLU A 50 -18.95 4.31 -6.82
N SER A 51 -18.99 5.57 -7.22
CA SER A 51 -17.88 6.26 -7.85
C SER A 51 -16.67 6.36 -6.91
N TRP A 52 -16.92 6.70 -5.64
CA TRP A 52 -15.88 6.78 -4.62
C TRP A 52 -15.20 5.43 -4.41
N LEU A 53 -15.99 4.35 -4.31
CA LEU A 53 -15.45 2.99 -4.14
C LEU A 53 -14.61 2.58 -5.35
N THR A 54 -15.07 2.87 -6.55
CA THR A 54 -14.34 2.57 -7.78
C THR A 54 -12.99 3.27 -7.79
N GLU A 55 -12.95 4.54 -7.38
CA GLU A 55 -11.72 5.33 -7.32
C GLU A 55 -10.76 4.77 -6.27
N ARG A 56 -11.28 4.40 -5.08
CA ARG A 56 -10.46 3.79 -4.02
C ARG A 56 -9.83 2.48 -4.50
N ARG A 57 -10.61 1.65 -5.20
CA ARG A 57 -10.11 0.38 -5.72
C ARG A 57 -8.99 0.60 -6.74
N ARG A 58 -9.14 1.58 -7.62
CA ARG A 58 -8.10 1.92 -8.61
C ARG A 58 -6.81 2.37 -7.94
N GLU A 59 -6.91 3.21 -6.92
CA GLU A 59 -5.74 3.69 -6.18
C GLU A 59 -5.01 2.53 -5.49
N ILE A 60 -5.76 1.65 -4.84
CA ILE A 60 -5.18 0.49 -4.14
C ILE A 60 -4.51 -0.44 -5.14
N ASN A 61 -5.17 -0.76 -6.26
CA ASN A 61 -4.59 -1.64 -7.27
C ASN A 61 -3.30 -1.05 -7.87
N ARG A 62 -3.24 0.25 -8.04
CA ARG A 62 -2.05 0.93 -8.57
C ARG A 62 -0.90 0.93 -7.54
N LYS A 63 -1.22 1.12 -6.27
CA LYS A 63 -0.27 1.29 -5.18
C LYS A 63 0.29 -0.04 -4.67
N TYR A 64 -0.54 -1.08 -4.63
CA TYR A 64 -0.20 -2.37 -4.04
C TYR A 64 0.08 -3.41 -5.14
N ASP A 65 1.26 -3.29 -5.74
CA ASP A 65 1.72 -4.20 -6.79
C ASP A 65 2.82 -5.09 -6.22
N TYR A 66 2.52 -6.37 -6.01
CA TYR A 66 3.47 -7.31 -5.41
C TYR A 66 4.33 -7.97 -6.49
N ARG A 67 5.30 -7.22 -6.97
CA ARG A 67 6.34 -7.74 -7.87
C ARG A 67 7.70 -7.38 -7.28
N TYR A 68 8.57 -8.37 -7.15
CA TYR A 68 9.87 -8.17 -6.52
C TYR A 68 10.70 -7.11 -7.22
N SER A 69 10.54 -6.96 -8.52
CA SER A 69 11.27 -5.95 -9.30
C SER A 69 10.92 -4.51 -8.94
N ILE A 70 9.75 -4.27 -8.35
CA ILE A 70 9.29 -2.92 -8.01
C ILE A 70 8.95 -2.75 -6.53
N LEU A 71 9.08 -3.79 -5.71
CA LEU A 71 8.77 -3.69 -4.29
C LEU A 71 9.51 -2.55 -3.58
N PRO A 72 10.78 -2.23 -3.88
CA PRO A 72 11.40 -1.07 -3.25
C PRO A 72 10.64 0.23 -3.48
N LEU A 73 10.12 0.44 -4.69
CA LEU A 73 9.28 1.61 -5.01
C LEU A 73 7.96 1.58 -4.26
N VAL A 74 7.33 0.40 -4.19
CA VAL A 74 6.06 0.22 -3.45
C VAL A 74 6.27 0.55 -1.98
N PHE A 75 7.29 0.00 -1.34
CA PHE A 75 7.59 0.25 0.06
C PHE A 75 7.95 1.71 0.32
N ALA A 76 8.68 2.35 -0.58
CA ALA A 76 8.99 3.77 -0.47
C ALA A 76 7.72 4.62 -0.44
N SER A 77 6.79 4.34 -1.33
CA SER A 77 5.49 5.01 -1.37
C SER A 77 4.69 4.80 -0.08
N LEU A 78 4.66 3.55 0.42
CA LEU A 78 3.92 3.23 1.64
C LEU A 78 4.52 3.87 2.89
N LEU A 79 5.86 3.94 2.97
CA LEU A 79 6.54 4.65 4.06
C LEU A 79 6.22 6.13 4.03
N ARG A 80 6.29 6.75 2.86
CA ARG A 80 6.00 8.17 2.69
C ARG A 80 4.56 8.49 3.08
N ASP A 81 3.62 7.60 2.75
CA ASP A 81 2.21 7.78 3.06
C ASP A 81 1.85 7.38 4.50
N GLY A 82 2.84 6.92 5.28
CA GLY A 82 2.62 6.51 6.67
C GLY A 82 1.90 5.18 6.84
N LYS A 83 1.84 4.36 5.79
CA LYS A 83 1.19 3.04 5.83
C LYS A 83 2.11 1.94 6.36
N LEU A 84 3.42 2.19 6.35
CA LEU A 84 4.45 1.32 6.91
C LEU A 84 5.39 2.14 7.77
N THR A 85 6.08 1.47 8.68
CA THR A 85 7.19 2.03 9.46
C THR A 85 8.49 1.36 9.02
N GLU A 86 9.63 1.96 9.34
CA GLU A 86 10.93 1.35 9.06
C GLU A 86 11.08 0.00 9.77
N ASP A 87 10.49 -0.13 10.97
CA ASP A 87 10.48 -1.37 11.72
C ASP A 87 9.84 -2.53 10.94
N ASP A 88 8.80 -2.24 10.17
CA ASP A 88 8.10 -3.25 9.37
C ASP A 88 9.01 -3.87 8.31
N LEU A 89 10.08 -3.16 7.93
CA LEU A 89 11.04 -3.60 6.92
C LEU A 89 12.34 -4.10 7.53
N HIS A 90 12.41 -4.21 8.86
CA HIS A 90 13.60 -4.70 9.55
C HIS A 90 13.92 -6.12 9.11
N GLY A 91 15.17 -6.34 8.75
CA GLY A 91 15.65 -7.64 8.26
C GLY A 91 15.86 -7.70 6.75
N LEU A 92 15.43 -6.70 6.00
CA LEU A 92 15.83 -6.56 4.60
C LEU A 92 17.32 -6.18 4.52
N SER A 93 17.97 -6.55 3.41
CA SER A 93 19.39 -6.21 3.22
C SER A 93 19.57 -4.69 3.18
N GLN A 94 20.77 -4.24 3.55
CA GLN A 94 21.08 -2.80 3.51
C GLN A 94 20.92 -2.24 2.11
N GLN A 95 21.28 -3.01 1.07
CA GLN A 95 21.09 -2.62 -0.32
C GLN A 95 19.63 -2.26 -0.61
N LYS A 96 18.69 -3.10 -0.15
CA LYS A 96 17.26 -2.87 -0.35
C LYS A 96 16.76 -1.67 0.44
N LEU A 97 17.21 -1.55 1.69
CA LEU A 97 16.84 -0.40 2.53
C LEU A 97 17.34 0.91 1.93
N ASP A 98 18.56 0.92 1.39
CA ASP A 98 19.12 2.10 0.72
C ASP A 98 18.32 2.48 -0.52
N LEU A 99 17.90 1.51 -1.31
CA LEU A 99 17.05 1.75 -2.48
C LEU A 99 15.69 2.35 -2.09
N ILE A 100 15.09 1.83 -1.02
CA ILE A 100 13.82 2.33 -0.51
C ILE A 100 13.96 3.79 -0.07
N CYS A 101 15.02 4.11 0.68
CA CYS A 101 15.29 5.48 1.11
C CYS A 101 15.51 6.41 -0.09
N LYS A 102 16.26 5.96 -1.08
CA LYS A 102 16.50 6.72 -2.30
C LYS A 102 15.20 6.99 -3.05
N ASP A 103 14.36 5.97 -3.19
CA ASP A 103 13.08 6.10 -3.88
C ASP A 103 12.13 7.06 -3.14
N MET A 104 12.15 7.05 -1.80
CA MET A 104 11.38 8.01 -1.01
C MET A 104 11.80 9.45 -1.28
N MET A 105 13.10 9.69 -1.41
CA MET A 105 13.63 11.03 -1.63
C MET A 105 13.44 11.51 -3.07
N ALA A 106 13.33 10.60 -4.01
CA ALA A 106 13.20 10.92 -5.42
C ALA A 106 11.78 11.36 -5.83
N ILE A 107 10.82 11.14 -4.95
CA ILE A 107 9.41 11.46 -5.22
C ILE A 107 9.02 12.81 -4.54
#